data_1844333194e98b0f64af31dafd16e241
#
_entry.id   1844333194e98b0f64af31dafd16e241
#
_cell.length_a   1.000
_cell.length_b   1.000
_cell.length_c   1.000
_cell.angle_alpha   90.00
_cell.angle_beta   90.00
_cell.angle_gamma   90.00
#
_symmetry.space_group_name_H-M   'P 1'
#
loop_
_entity.id
_entity.type
_entity.pdbx_description
1 polymer ?
#
loop_
_entity_poly.entity_id
_entity_poly.type
_entity_poly.pdbx_seq_one_letter_code
_entity_poly.pdbx_strand_id
1 'polypeptide(L)'
;KLHHLKLATAANSLVTASRFDPFSINLDGDRPAIPTSPPSLPLVAAATLECHPLALHEQIQAVSTQAIAQKCNQLQILPLFLLSGKHLVEDIPTEIELAQTTLPEAFSLSLLPHIGTHANLSRLLATYLAGQPVEVWVLLAHGSRRAAANAPIEQLAQRLGAIPAYWSISPDLTSQLAELQAQGYRRIAILPYFLFTGGITDAIGQTVAQLSQQFPDLELTLAEPLQAIVELADLVVDLIQSNSLNR
;
A
#
# COMPACT_ATOMS: atom_id res chain seq x y z
N LYS A 1 3.29 18.82 7.80
CA LYS A 1 2.98 19.24 6.41
C LYS A 1 3.79 18.36 5.45
N LEU A 2 3.30 17.14 5.21
CA LEU A 2 3.92 16.13 4.33
C LEU A 2 3.36 16.21 2.90
N HIS A 3 3.22 17.41 2.35
CA HIS A 3 2.63 17.63 1.02
C HIS A 3 3.48 17.14 -0.17
N HIS A 4 4.57 16.41 0.06
CA HIS A 4 5.47 15.94 -1.00
C HIS A 4 5.78 14.44 -0.97
N LEU A 5 4.99 13.63 -0.24
CA LEU A 5 5.09 12.17 -0.42
C LEU A 5 4.44 11.80 -1.77
N LYS A 6 5.14 12.04 -2.87
CA LYS A 6 4.83 11.34 -4.12
C LYS A 6 5.15 9.87 -3.84
N LEU A 7 4.11 9.06 -3.68
CA LEU A 7 4.26 7.61 -3.69
C LEU A 7 4.98 7.27 -4.99
N ALA A 8 6.23 6.81 -4.87
CA ALA A 8 7.04 6.49 -6.04
C ALA A 8 6.33 5.40 -6.83
N THR A 9 6.01 5.70 -8.08
CA THR A 9 5.40 4.77 -9.02
C THR A 9 6.29 3.53 -9.11
N ALA A 10 5.79 2.35 -8.73
CA ALA A 10 6.47 1.06 -8.72
C ALA A 10 7.35 0.70 -7.49
N ALA A 11 7.32 1.44 -6.38
CA ALA A 11 8.02 1.01 -5.16
C ALA A 11 7.17 0.01 -4.36
N ASN A 12 7.69 -1.18 -4.10
CA ASN A 12 7.01 -2.19 -3.28
C ASN A 12 7.25 -2.02 -1.78
N SER A 13 8.10 -1.06 -1.38
CA SER A 13 8.37 -0.77 0.03
C SER A 13 8.79 0.69 0.21
N LEU A 14 8.29 1.30 1.27
CA LEU A 14 8.74 2.61 1.74
C LEU A 14 9.67 2.39 2.94
N VAL A 15 10.82 3.06 2.90
CA VAL A 15 11.83 2.95 3.96
C VAL A 15 11.98 4.31 4.62
N THR A 16 11.77 4.38 5.94
CA THR A 16 11.89 5.63 6.69
C THR A 16 12.89 5.47 7.83
N ALA A 17 13.74 6.46 8.02
CA ALA A 17 14.68 6.52 9.12
C ALA A 17 14.30 7.63 10.11
N SER A 18 14.38 7.33 11.41
CA SER A 18 14.12 8.28 12.49
C SER A 18 15.16 8.17 13.59
N ARG A 19 15.32 9.25 14.34
CA ARG A 19 16.04 9.24 15.62
C ARG A 19 15.06 8.81 16.69
N PHE A 20 15.36 7.72 17.38
CA PHE A 20 14.70 7.36 18.61
C PHE A 20 15.58 7.85 19.78
N ASP A 21 15.08 8.76 20.61
CA ASP A 21 15.74 9.17 21.85
C ASP A 21 15.00 8.51 23.02
N PRO A 22 15.54 7.42 23.61
CA PRO A 22 14.90 6.70 24.70
C PRO A 22 14.96 7.45 26.06
N PHE A 23 15.65 8.61 26.13
CA PHE A 23 15.89 9.32 27.40
C PHE A 23 15.17 10.66 27.53
N SER A 24 14.22 11.00 26.66
CA SER A 24 13.45 12.25 26.78
C SER A 24 12.29 12.19 27.80
N ILE A 25 12.46 11.48 28.91
CA ILE A 25 11.57 11.61 30.07
C ILE A 25 12.29 12.52 31.08
N ASN A 26 12.04 13.81 30.99
CA ASN A 26 12.42 14.76 32.05
C ASN A 26 11.44 14.59 33.21
N LEU A 27 11.95 14.05 34.34
CA LEU A 27 11.23 13.93 35.61
C LEU A 27 11.24 15.22 36.44
N ASP A 28 11.85 16.29 35.98
CA ASP A 28 11.86 17.58 36.64
C ASP A 28 10.98 18.59 35.95
N GLY A 29 9.89 18.95 36.64
CA GLY A 29 8.88 19.91 36.16
C GLY A 29 9.41 21.34 36.19
N ASP A 30 10.14 21.77 35.19
CA ASP A 30 10.29 23.19 34.90
C ASP A 30 10.68 23.40 33.41
N ARG A 31 9.83 24.15 32.70
CA ARG A 31 9.91 24.69 31.36
C ARG A 31 10.24 23.71 30.21
N PRO A 32 9.38 23.65 29.16
CA PRO A 32 9.75 22.96 27.94
C PRO A 32 10.96 23.66 27.32
N ALA A 33 12.08 22.95 27.27
CA ALA A 33 13.23 23.39 26.49
C ALA A 33 12.81 23.48 25.03
N ILE A 34 12.87 24.68 24.47
CA ILE A 34 12.68 24.90 23.02
C ILE A 34 13.81 24.11 22.34
N PRO A 35 13.49 23.15 21.47
CA PRO A 35 14.53 22.42 20.75
C PRO A 35 15.35 23.40 19.93
N THR A 36 16.63 23.50 20.23
CA THR A 36 17.59 24.45 19.63
C THR A 36 18.01 24.08 18.19
N SER A 37 17.45 23.01 17.65
CA SER A 37 17.67 22.60 16.25
C SER A 37 16.33 22.42 15.57
N PRO A 38 16.15 22.87 14.31
CA PRO A 38 14.95 22.57 13.55
C PRO A 38 14.83 21.04 13.43
N PRO A 39 13.61 20.47 13.54
CA PRO A 39 13.42 19.04 13.35
C PRO A 39 13.98 18.66 11.96
N SER A 40 15.00 17.82 11.95
CA SER A 40 15.51 17.28 10.69
C SER A 40 14.37 16.50 10.03
N LEU A 41 14.11 16.80 8.77
CA LEU A 41 13.13 16.03 8.00
C LEU A 41 13.53 14.54 8.05
N PRO A 42 12.56 13.64 8.23
CA PRO A 42 12.86 12.21 8.23
C PRO A 42 13.44 11.81 6.87
N LEU A 43 14.48 10.97 6.88
CA LEU A 43 14.96 10.36 5.66
C LEU A 43 13.90 9.37 5.19
N VAL A 44 13.39 9.56 3.98
CA VAL A 44 12.42 8.67 3.34
C VAL A 44 12.98 8.21 2.00
N ALA A 45 12.98 6.91 1.76
CA ALA A 45 13.42 6.31 0.50
C ALA A 45 12.42 5.25 0.06
N ALA A 46 12.38 4.97 -1.24
CA ALA A 46 11.65 3.86 -1.82
C ALA A 46 12.63 2.76 -2.22
N ALA A 47 12.24 1.51 -2.00
CA ALA A 47 12.96 0.32 -2.42
C ALA A 47 12.03 -0.66 -3.13
N THR A 48 12.55 -1.49 -4.01
CA THR A 48 11.78 -2.48 -4.76
C THR A 48 12.35 -3.87 -4.54
N LEU A 49 11.46 -4.85 -4.37
CA LEU A 49 11.84 -6.25 -4.23
C LEU A 49 12.35 -6.83 -5.56
N GLU A 50 11.73 -6.40 -6.66
CA GLU A 50 12.01 -6.86 -8.01
C GLU A 50 12.27 -5.69 -8.95
N CYS A 51 12.77 -5.99 -10.15
CA CYS A 51 12.98 -5.00 -11.22
C CYS A 51 13.97 -3.86 -10.88
N HIS A 52 14.90 -4.09 -9.92
CA HIS A 52 15.98 -3.17 -9.61
C HIS A 52 17.33 -3.89 -9.79
N PRO A 53 18.40 -3.19 -10.25
CA PRO A 53 19.74 -3.78 -10.41
C PRO A 53 20.33 -4.34 -9.11
N LEU A 54 20.02 -3.69 -7.97
CA LEU A 54 20.45 -4.13 -6.65
C LEU A 54 19.34 -4.97 -5.99
N ALA A 55 19.72 -6.00 -5.25
CA ALA A 55 18.82 -6.76 -4.39
C ALA A 55 18.22 -5.86 -3.28
N LEU A 56 17.08 -6.23 -2.69
CA LEU A 56 16.42 -5.40 -1.69
C LEU A 56 17.32 -5.15 -0.46
N HIS A 57 18.08 -6.16 -0.01
CA HIS A 57 19.01 -5.97 1.11
C HIS A 57 20.10 -4.93 0.81
N GLU A 58 20.62 -4.86 -0.42
CA GLU A 58 21.62 -3.88 -0.83
C GLU A 58 21.03 -2.45 -0.85
N GLN A 59 19.77 -2.33 -1.30
CA GLN A 59 19.05 -1.06 -1.26
C GLN A 59 18.82 -0.60 0.19
N ILE A 60 18.42 -1.51 1.09
CA ILE A 60 18.24 -1.24 2.53
C ILE A 60 19.57 -0.81 3.14
N GLN A 61 20.68 -1.49 2.84
CA GLN A 61 22.02 -1.13 3.34
C GLN A 61 22.44 0.27 2.89
N ALA A 62 22.18 0.64 1.63
CA ALA A 62 22.49 1.97 1.11
C ALA A 62 21.74 3.07 1.86
N VAL A 63 20.43 2.88 2.11
CA VAL A 63 19.61 3.82 2.88
C VAL A 63 20.03 3.84 4.36
N SER A 64 20.34 2.69 4.94
CA SER A 64 20.84 2.59 6.32
C SER A 64 22.15 3.36 6.51
N THR A 65 23.06 3.29 5.56
CA THR A 65 24.31 4.06 5.59
C THR A 65 24.04 5.56 5.61
N GLN A 66 23.08 6.04 4.82
CA GLN A 66 22.68 7.45 4.82
C GLN A 66 22.02 7.84 6.17
N ALA A 67 21.19 6.95 6.73
CA ALA A 67 20.52 7.16 8.01
C ALA A 67 21.55 7.28 9.15
N ILE A 68 22.55 6.39 9.19
CA ILE A 68 23.63 6.40 10.18
C ILE A 68 24.45 7.71 10.06
N ALA A 69 24.76 8.16 8.85
CA ALA A 69 25.45 9.43 8.64
C ALA A 69 24.65 10.63 9.17
N GLN A 70 23.31 10.53 9.19
CA GLN A 70 22.41 11.52 9.81
C GLN A 70 22.16 11.26 11.30
N LYS A 71 22.91 10.34 11.92
CA LYS A 71 22.79 9.96 13.33
C LYS A 71 21.43 9.33 13.71
N CYS A 72 20.75 8.71 12.73
CA CYS A 72 19.62 7.83 13.02
C CYS A 72 20.15 6.48 13.54
N ASN A 73 19.39 5.82 14.38
CA ASN A 73 19.75 4.52 14.96
C ASN A 73 18.79 3.39 14.54
N GLN A 74 17.78 3.72 13.73
CA GLN A 74 16.83 2.75 13.22
C GLN A 74 16.32 3.12 11.82
N LEU A 75 15.89 2.10 11.09
CA LEU A 75 15.21 2.20 9.81
C LEU A 75 13.92 1.38 9.87
N GLN A 76 12.80 2.02 9.58
CA GLN A 76 11.50 1.35 9.48
C GLN A 76 11.21 1.03 8.01
N ILE A 77 10.80 -0.19 7.74
CA ILE A 77 10.48 -0.70 6.40
C ILE A 77 8.99 -0.98 6.36
N LEU A 78 8.26 -0.18 5.58
CA LEU A 78 6.82 -0.35 5.37
C LEU A 78 6.56 -1.01 4.02
N PRO A 79 6.06 -2.26 3.98
CA PRO A 79 5.69 -2.90 2.74
C PRO A 79 4.43 -2.27 2.15
N LEU A 80 4.51 -1.80 0.90
CA LEU A 80 3.39 -1.25 0.16
C LEU A 80 2.64 -2.37 -0.59
N PHE A 81 2.03 -3.28 0.17
CA PHE A 81 1.23 -4.40 -0.31
C PHE A 81 -0.19 -4.32 0.25
N LEU A 82 -1.17 -4.65 -0.58
CA LEU A 82 -2.58 -4.67 -0.18
C LEU A 82 -3.00 -6.00 0.46
N LEU A 83 -2.34 -7.08 0.08
CA LEU A 83 -2.63 -8.44 0.53
C LEU A 83 -1.36 -9.13 1.00
N SER A 84 -1.52 -9.99 2.00
CA SER A 84 -0.44 -10.87 2.43
C SER A 84 -0.15 -11.92 1.35
N GLY A 85 1.13 -12.18 1.12
CA GLY A 85 1.61 -13.17 0.15
C GLY A 85 3.03 -13.61 0.47
N LYS A 86 3.62 -14.45 -0.40
CA LYS A 86 4.98 -14.98 -0.23
C LYS A 86 6.01 -13.87 0.02
N HIS A 87 5.94 -12.79 -0.74
CA HIS A 87 6.87 -11.67 -0.60
C HIS A 87 6.89 -11.07 0.82
N LEU A 88 5.73 -10.95 1.47
CA LEU A 88 5.63 -10.41 2.82
C LEU A 88 6.05 -11.39 3.92
N VAL A 89 5.85 -12.69 3.69
CA VAL A 89 6.06 -13.71 4.72
C VAL A 89 7.48 -14.30 4.65
N GLU A 90 8.06 -14.37 3.45
CA GLU A 90 9.35 -15.04 3.20
C GLU A 90 10.39 -14.06 2.65
N ASP A 91 10.13 -13.45 1.48
CA ASP A 91 11.17 -12.76 0.72
C ASP A 91 11.65 -11.47 1.43
N ILE A 92 10.74 -10.57 1.84
CA ILE A 92 11.11 -9.31 2.52
C ILE A 92 11.78 -9.57 3.88
N PRO A 93 11.28 -10.45 4.77
CA PRO A 93 12.00 -10.80 5.99
C PRO A 93 13.41 -11.30 5.75
N THR A 94 13.61 -12.20 4.78
CA THR A 94 14.93 -12.74 4.42
C THR A 94 15.88 -11.62 3.97
N GLU A 95 15.40 -10.71 3.12
CA GLU A 95 16.20 -9.57 2.65
C GLU A 95 16.57 -8.60 3.79
N ILE A 96 15.68 -8.40 4.75
CA ILE A 96 15.94 -7.58 5.95
C ILE A 96 17.00 -8.26 6.84
N GLU A 97 16.89 -9.56 7.06
CA GLU A 97 17.90 -10.33 7.81
C GLU A 97 19.28 -10.21 7.16
N LEU A 98 19.36 -10.38 5.83
CA LEU A 98 20.59 -10.20 5.08
C LEU A 98 21.16 -8.78 5.23
N ALA A 99 20.31 -7.75 5.14
CA ALA A 99 20.74 -6.38 5.33
C ALA A 99 21.31 -6.15 6.74
N GLN A 100 20.65 -6.70 7.78
CA GLN A 100 21.07 -6.52 9.18
C GLN A 100 22.47 -7.07 9.46
N THR A 101 22.90 -8.14 8.77
CA THR A 101 24.21 -8.78 9.00
C THR A 101 25.41 -7.86 8.76
N THR A 102 25.25 -6.82 7.96
CA THR A 102 26.33 -5.88 7.59
C THR A 102 26.24 -4.55 8.31
N LEU A 103 25.16 -4.30 9.06
CA LEU A 103 24.93 -3.06 9.78
C LEU A 103 25.52 -3.11 11.20
N PRO A 104 25.90 -1.96 11.77
CA PRO A 104 26.33 -1.89 13.18
C PRO A 104 25.25 -2.46 14.12
N GLU A 105 25.66 -3.15 15.18
CA GLU A 105 24.75 -3.74 16.18
C GLU A 105 23.81 -2.69 16.83
N ALA A 106 24.27 -1.46 16.93
CA ALA A 106 23.48 -0.34 17.46
C ALA A 106 22.45 0.22 16.46
N PHE A 107 22.38 -0.29 15.24
CA PHE A 107 21.43 0.13 14.22
C PHE A 107 20.41 -0.97 13.95
N SER A 108 19.12 -0.66 14.09
CA SER A 108 18.04 -1.64 13.96
C SER A 108 17.20 -1.45 12.70
N LEU A 109 16.85 -2.56 12.07
CA LEU A 109 15.84 -2.62 11.02
C LEU A 109 14.50 -3.08 11.62
N SER A 110 13.41 -2.45 11.23
CA SER A 110 12.06 -2.78 11.72
C SER A 110 11.09 -2.93 10.58
N LEU A 111 10.56 -4.14 10.40
CA LEU A 111 9.50 -4.41 9.43
C LEU A 111 8.14 -4.02 10.03
N LEU A 112 7.46 -3.08 9.37
CA LEU A 112 6.12 -2.65 9.76
C LEU A 112 5.06 -3.55 9.11
N PRO A 113 3.82 -3.56 9.65
CA PRO A 113 2.68 -4.15 8.97
C PRO A 113 2.49 -3.53 7.59
N HIS A 114 2.07 -4.31 6.59
CA HIS A 114 1.82 -3.79 5.25
C HIS A 114 0.58 -2.90 5.20
N ILE A 115 0.50 -1.99 4.20
CA ILE A 115 -0.58 -0.99 4.13
C ILE A 115 -1.98 -1.61 4.06
N GLY A 116 -2.13 -2.80 3.48
CA GLY A 116 -3.40 -3.51 3.40
C GLY A 116 -3.99 -3.95 4.74
N THR A 117 -3.18 -3.95 5.83
CA THR A 117 -3.65 -4.24 7.19
C THR A 117 -4.20 -3.02 7.92
N HIS A 118 -4.07 -1.83 7.34
CA HIS A 118 -4.51 -0.61 8.03
C HIS A 118 -6.02 -0.61 8.28
N ALA A 119 -6.42 -0.44 9.54
CA ALA A 119 -7.82 -0.52 9.95
C ALA A 119 -8.75 0.46 9.20
N ASN A 120 -8.23 1.63 8.84
CA ASN A 120 -9.00 2.67 8.14
C ASN A 120 -9.03 2.49 6.61
N LEU A 121 -8.32 1.53 6.02
CA LEU A 121 -8.28 1.35 4.56
C LEU A 121 -9.68 1.09 3.98
N SER A 122 -10.46 0.20 4.60
CA SER A 122 -11.82 -0.09 4.13
C SER A 122 -12.76 1.12 4.25
N ARG A 123 -12.59 1.95 5.29
CA ARG A 123 -13.37 3.19 5.47
C ARG A 123 -13.00 4.23 4.42
N LEU A 124 -11.71 4.38 4.13
CA LEU A 124 -11.22 5.26 3.07
C LEU A 124 -11.83 4.88 1.72
N LEU A 125 -11.76 3.60 1.37
CA LEU A 125 -12.36 3.08 0.14
C LEU A 125 -13.89 3.30 0.09
N ALA A 126 -14.60 3.01 1.19
CA ALA A 126 -16.05 3.25 1.26
C ALA A 126 -16.40 4.72 0.99
N THR A 127 -15.63 5.66 1.56
CA THR A 127 -15.81 7.11 1.32
C THR A 127 -15.56 7.47 -0.14
N TYR A 128 -14.50 6.92 -0.74
CA TYR A 128 -14.17 7.13 -2.15
C TYR A 128 -15.29 6.62 -3.07
N LEU A 129 -15.81 5.41 -2.82
CA LEU A 129 -16.86 4.80 -3.63
C LEU A 129 -18.21 5.55 -3.51
N ALA A 130 -18.56 6.01 -2.31
CA ALA A 130 -19.84 6.70 -2.06
C ALA A 130 -19.99 8.03 -2.81
N GLY A 131 -18.88 8.65 -3.23
CA GLY A 131 -18.89 9.92 -3.98
C GLY A 131 -19.22 9.79 -5.46
N GLN A 132 -19.41 8.56 -5.99
CA GLN A 132 -19.56 8.32 -7.43
C GLN A 132 -21.02 7.99 -7.81
N PRO A 133 -21.55 8.52 -8.90
CA PRO A 133 -22.94 8.30 -9.33
C PRO A 133 -23.13 6.98 -10.10
N VAL A 134 -22.81 5.85 -9.47
CA VAL A 134 -22.91 4.51 -10.06
C VAL A 134 -23.93 3.64 -9.31
N GLU A 135 -24.42 2.58 -9.95
CA GLU A 135 -25.41 1.67 -9.36
C GLU A 135 -24.74 0.55 -8.59
N VAL A 136 -23.59 0.08 -9.06
CA VAL A 136 -22.82 -0.99 -8.42
C VAL A 136 -21.34 -0.85 -8.71
N TRP A 137 -20.52 -1.25 -7.75
CA TRP A 137 -19.08 -1.36 -7.87
C TRP A 137 -18.63 -2.80 -8.06
N VAL A 138 -17.69 -3.01 -8.98
CA VAL A 138 -16.92 -4.25 -9.10
C VAL A 138 -15.53 -4.00 -8.53
N LEU A 139 -15.15 -4.76 -7.50
CA LEU A 139 -13.80 -4.75 -6.93
C LEU A 139 -12.94 -5.77 -7.68
N LEU A 140 -12.08 -5.29 -8.57
CA LEU A 140 -11.26 -6.14 -9.43
C LEU A 140 -9.87 -6.34 -8.82
N ALA A 141 -9.61 -7.53 -8.27
CA ALA A 141 -8.32 -7.91 -7.73
C ALA A 141 -7.57 -8.87 -8.67
N HIS A 142 -6.28 -9.13 -8.39
CA HIS A 142 -5.51 -10.08 -9.20
C HIS A 142 -6.12 -11.49 -9.15
N GLY A 143 -6.54 -11.94 -7.98
CA GLY A 143 -7.01 -13.29 -7.73
C GLY A 143 -5.88 -14.29 -7.47
N SER A 144 -6.21 -15.38 -6.79
CA SER A 144 -5.28 -16.46 -6.46
C SER A 144 -5.95 -17.80 -6.70
N ARG A 145 -5.20 -18.77 -7.25
CA ARG A 145 -5.66 -20.17 -7.38
C ARG A 145 -5.86 -20.85 -6.02
N ARG A 146 -5.30 -20.30 -4.96
CA ARG A 146 -5.54 -20.74 -3.57
C ARG A 146 -6.79 -20.02 -3.06
N ALA A 147 -7.91 -20.72 -2.97
CA ALA A 147 -9.21 -20.13 -2.60
C ALA A 147 -9.15 -19.30 -1.31
N ALA A 148 -8.47 -19.79 -0.27
CA ALA A 148 -8.32 -19.07 0.99
C ALA A 148 -7.63 -17.69 0.85
N ALA A 149 -6.80 -17.49 -0.18
CA ALA A 149 -6.12 -16.21 -0.41
C ALA A 149 -7.05 -15.13 -0.98
N ASN A 150 -8.24 -15.50 -1.47
CA ASN A 150 -9.23 -14.57 -2.01
C ASN A 150 -10.21 -14.08 -0.92
N ALA A 151 -10.32 -14.79 0.20
CA ALA A 151 -11.25 -14.43 1.28
C ALA A 151 -11.10 -12.97 1.79
N PRO A 152 -9.91 -12.38 1.92
CA PRO A 152 -9.79 -10.96 2.28
C PRO A 152 -10.44 -10.02 1.26
N ILE A 153 -10.38 -10.34 -0.04
CA ILE A 153 -11.02 -9.55 -1.11
C ILE A 153 -12.53 -9.67 -1.05
N GLU A 154 -13.05 -10.89 -0.86
CA GLU A 154 -14.48 -11.15 -0.73
C GLU A 154 -15.07 -10.41 0.49
N GLN A 155 -14.38 -10.44 1.63
CA GLN A 155 -14.77 -9.72 2.84
C GLN A 155 -14.70 -8.20 2.65
N LEU A 156 -13.69 -7.70 1.93
CA LEU A 156 -13.58 -6.27 1.62
C LEU A 156 -14.72 -5.85 0.68
N ALA A 157 -14.97 -6.60 -0.40
CA ALA A 157 -16.06 -6.34 -1.33
C ALA A 157 -17.41 -6.31 -0.60
N GLN A 158 -17.68 -7.28 0.27
CA GLN A 158 -18.89 -7.31 1.08
C GLN A 158 -19.05 -6.05 1.97
N ARG A 159 -17.95 -5.61 2.64
CA ARG A 159 -17.97 -4.39 3.46
C ARG A 159 -18.20 -3.12 2.66
N LEU A 160 -17.74 -3.09 1.40
CA LEU A 160 -17.90 -1.97 0.49
C LEU A 160 -19.24 -1.99 -0.27
N GLY A 161 -20.03 -3.07 -0.16
CA GLY A 161 -21.21 -3.26 -1.00
C GLY A 161 -20.84 -3.45 -2.48
N ALA A 162 -19.63 -3.95 -2.76
CA ALA A 162 -19.11 -4.19 -4.11
C ALA A 162 -19.16 -5.68 -4.47
N ILE A 163 -19.09 -5.96 -5.76
CA ILE A 163 -19.03 -7.34 -6.30
C ILE A 163 -17.57 -7.69 -6.58
N PRO A 164 -17.02 -8.78 -6.03
CA PRO A 164 -15.65 -9.18 -6.31
C PRO A 164 -15.51 -9.77 -7.72
N ALA A 165 -14.46 -9.37 -8.43
CA ALA A 165 -14.02 -10.00 -9.67
C ALA A 165 -12.50 -10.17 -9.66
N TYR A 166 -11.99 -11.08 -10.48
CA TYR A 166 -10.58 -11.39 -10.50
C TYR A 166 -9.99 -11.30 -11.91
N TRP A 167 -8.74 -10.85 -11.98
CA TRP A 167 -8.02 -10.74 -13.23
C TRP A 167 -7.53 -12.09 -13.75
N SER A 168 -7.04 -12.96 -12.87
CA SER A 168 -6.35 -14.20 -13.26
C SER A 168 -7.15 -15.49 -13.04
N ILE A 169 -8.32 -15.39 -12.40
CA ILE A 169 -9.19 -16.53 -12.09
C ILE A 169 -10.67 -16.13 -12.24
N SER A 170 -11.56 -17.12 -12.18
CA SER A 170 -13.01 -16.90 -12.13
C SER A 170 -13.49 -16.60 -10.67
N PRO A 171 -14.55 -15.79 -10.48
CA PRO A 171 -15.27 -15.07 -11.51
C PRO A 171 -14.45 -13.90 -12.06
N ASP A 172 -14.31 -13.84 -13.37
CA ASP A 172 -13.63 -12.77 -14.06
C ASP A 172 -14.55 -11.55 -14.31
N LEU A 173 -13.95 -10.45 -14.76
CA LEU A 173 -14.71 -9.22 -15.00
C LEU A 173 -15.82 -9.41 -16.03
N THR A 174 -15.58 -10.17 -17.12
CA THR A 174 -16.55 -10.39 -18.18
C THR A 174 -17.79 -11.14 -17.67
N SER A 175 -17.58 -12.21 -16.91
CA SER A 175 -18.68 -12.99 -16.32
C SER A 175 -19.50 -12.18 -15.33
N GLN A 176 -18.84 -11.35 -14.50
CA GLN A 176 -19.54 -10.48 -13.54
C GLN A 176 -20.37 -9.39 -14.25
N LEU A 177 -19.84 -8.77 -15.30
CA LEU A 177 -20.59 -7.78 -16.07
C LEU A 177 -21.82 -8.38 -16.75
N ALA A 178 -21.71 -9.59 -17.31
CA ALA A 178 -22.84 -10.30 -17.90
C ALA A 178 -23.94 -10.61 -16.87
N GLU A 179 -23.55 -11.04 -15.68
CA GLU A 179 -24.46 -11.31 -14.58
C GLU A 179 -25.16 -10.03 -14.07
N LEU A 180 -24.41 -8.95 -13.89
CA LEU A 180 -24.94 -7.66 -13.46
C LEU A 180 -25.90 -7.07 -14.51
N GLN A 181 -25.57 -7.18 -15.80
CA GLN A 181 -26.47 -6.77 -16.89
C GLN A 181 -27.79 -7.55 -16.85
N ALA A 182 -27.73 -8.87 -16.65
CA ALA A 182 -28.92 -9.72 -16.52
C ALA A 182 -29.77 -9.37 -15.28
N GLN A 183 -29.16 -8.89 -14.20
CA GLN A 183 -29.83 -8.38 -13.00
C GLN A 183 -30.43 -6.97 -13.20
N GLY A 184 -30.18 -6.32 -14.32
CA GLY A 184 -30.77 -5.03 -14.68
C GLY A 184 -29.90 -3.81 -14.40
N TYR A 185 -28.67 -3.98 -13.90
CA TYR A 185 -27.72 -2.86 -13.73
C TYR A 185 -27.31 -2.28 -15.08
N ARG A 186 -27.06 -0.98 -15.11
CA ARG A 186 -26.64 -0.25 -16.33
C ARG A 186 -25.39 0.59 -16.09
N ARG A 187 -25.20 1.15 -14.92
CA ARG A 187 -24.04 1.99 -14.57
C ARG A 187 -23.16 1.27 -13.57
N ILE A 188 -22.07 0.69 -14.06
CA ILE A 188 -21.15 -0.15 -13.31
C ILE A 188 -19.79 0.53 -13.26
N ALA A 189 -19.27 0.72 -12.07
CA ALA A 189 -17.89 1.15 -11.90
C ALA A 189 -16.98 -0.01 -11.46
N ILE A 190 -15.75 0.02 -11.96
CA ILE A 190 -14.73 -0.99 -11.70
C ILE A 190 -13.63 -0.32 -10.88
N LEU A 191 -13.39 -0.79 -9.66
CA LEU A 191 -12.24 -0.38 -8.85
C LEU A 191 -11.13 -1.43 -8.98
N PRO A 192 -10.02 -1.12 -9.68
CA PRO A 192 -8.86 -1.99 -9.69
C PRO A 192 -8.19 -1.96 -8.31
N TYR A 193 -8.24 -3.07 -7.59
CA TYR A 193 -7.63 -3.21 -6.27
C TYR A 193 -6.13 -3.49 -6.40
N PHE A 194 -5.45 -2.50 -6.97
CA PHE A 194 -4.01 -2.44 -7.16
C PHE A 194 -3.50 -1.12 -6.59
N LEU A 195 -2.34 -1.17 -5.95
CA LEU A 195 -1.80 0.02 -5.29
C LEU A 195 -1.27 1.03 -6.30
N PHE A 196 -0.56 0.54 -7.34
CA PHE A 196 0.10 1.37 -8.34
C PHE A 196 -0.35 1.04 -9.76
N THR A 197 -0.16 1.98 -10.67
CA THR A 197 -0.22 1.75 -12.12
C THR A 197 0.92 0.83 -12.57
N GLY A 198 0.69 0.06 -13.62
CA GLY A 198 1.67 -0.85 -14.21
C GLY A 198 1.03 -1.73 -15.27
N GLY A 199 1.77 -2.69 -15.83
CA GLY A 199 1.34 -3.52 -16.95
C GLY A 199 -0.01 -4.20 -16.75
N ILE A 200 -0.35 -4.65 -15.54
CA ILE A 200 -1.66 -5.27 -15.25
C ILE A 200 -2.77 -4.21 -15.31
N THR A 201 -2.60 -3.05 -14.68
CA THR A 201 -3.62 -2.00 -14.72
C THR A 201 -3.81 -1.42 -16.10
N ASP A 202 -2.75 -1.35 -16.91
CA ASP A 202 -2.85 -0.94 -18.33
C ASP A 202 -3.65 -1.98 -19.13
N ALA A 203 -3.39 -3.27 -18.91
CA ALA A 203 -4.15 -4.35 -19.54
C ALA A 203 -5.62 -4.36 -19.10
N ILE A 204 -5.91 -4.05 -17.82
CA ILE A 204 -7.28 -3.86 -17.32
C ILE A 204 -7.97 -2.72 -18.09
N GLY A 205 -7.29 -1.58 -18.27
CA GLY A 205 -7.82 -0.44 -19.02
C GLY A 205 -8.21 -0.83 -20.45
N GLN A 206 -7.34 -1.56 -21.15
CA GLN A 206 -7.63 -2.08 -22.50
C GLN A 206 -8.80 -3.04 -22.51
N THR A 207 -8.87 -3.94 -21.52
CA THR A 207 -9.97 -4.91 -21.39
C THR A 207 -11.30 -4.21 -21.15
N VAL A 208 -11.35 -3.22 -20.24
CA VAL A 208 -12.58 -2.46 -19.98
C VAL A 208 -13.04 -1.70 -21.23
N ALA A 209 -12.13 -1.13 -22.01
CA ALA A 209 -12.48 -0.49 -23.28
C ALA A 209 -13.09 -1.48 -24.30
N GLN A 210 -12.59 -2.73 -24.36
CA GLN A 210 -13.16 -3.79 -25.20
C GLN A 210 -14.54 -4.24 -24.68
N LEU A 211 -14.68 -4.40 -23.36
CA LEU A 211 -15.94 -4.79 -22.73
C LEU A 211 -17.02 -3.73 -22.90
N SER A 212 -16.67 -2.44 -22.92
CA SER A 212 -17.63 -1.36 -23.25
C SER A 212 -18.19 -1.48 -24.66
N GLN A 213 -17.43 -2.04 -25.61
CA GLN A 213 -17.94 -2.33 -26.95
C GLN A 213 -18.78 -3.61 -27.00
N GLN A 214 -18.43 -4.62 -26.21
CA GLN A 214 -19.14 -5.89 -26.10
C GLN A 214 -20.50 -5.75 -25.38
N PHE A 215 -20.58 -4.85 -24.40
CA PHE A 215 -21.78 -4.57 -23.58
C PHE A 215 -22.27 -3.13 -23.83
N PRO A 216 -22.83 -2.81 -25.02
CA PRO A 216 -23.17 -1.42 -25.36
C PRO A 216 -24.28 -0.81 -24.50
N ASP A 217 -25.06 -1.64 -23.80
CA ASP A 217 -26.10 -1.21 -22.87
C ASP A 217 -25.57 -0.87 -21.48
N LEU A 218 -24.28 -1.13 -21.20
CA LEU A 218 -23.62 -0.83 -19.93
C LEU A 218 -22.78 0.44 -20.06
N GLU A 219 -22.97 1.34 -19.11
CA GLU A 219 -22.05 2.45 -18.86
C GLU A 219 -20.97 1.96 -17.88
N LEU A 220 -19.75 1.70 -18.39
CA LEU A 220 -18.63 1.22 -17.61
C LEU A 220 -17.70 2.38 -17.27
N THR A 221 -17.42 2.55 -15.98
CA THR A 221 -16.43 3.51 -15.46
C THR A 221 -15.28 2.76 -14.82
N LEU A 222 -14.06 2.97 -15.29
CA LEU A 222 -12.86 2.44 -14.64
C LEU A 222 -12.27 3.50 -13.71
N ALA A 223 -12.18 3.19 -12.44
CA ALA A 223 -11.49 4.04 -11.47
C ALA A 223 -9.97 3.90 -11.61
N GLU A 224 -9.25 4.92 -11.17
CA GLU A 224 -7.80 4.87 -11.07
C GLU A 224 -7.37 3.89 -9.96
N PRO A 225 -6.16 3.30 -10.05
CA PRO A 225 -5.54 2.54 -8.96
C PRO A 225 -5.44 3.35 -7.67
N LEU A 226 -5.30 2.66 -6.53
CA LEU A 226 -5.42 3.27 -5.19
C LEU A 226 -4.42 4.40 -4.92
N GLN A 227 -3.28 4.45 -5.63
CA GLN A 227 -2.32 5.58 -5.55
C GLN A 227 -2.95 6.95 -5.85
N ALA A 228 -4.06 6.99 -6.61
CA ALA A 228 -4.77 8.22 -6.93
C ALA A 228 -5.59 8.76 -5.75
N ILE A 229 -5.83 7.95 -4.72
CA ILE A 229 -6.51 8.36 -3.49
C ILE A 229 -5.51 9.10 -2.62
N VAL A 230 -5.62 10.41 -2.54
CA VAL A 230 -4.64 11.29 -1.85
C VAL A 230 -4.49 10.91 -0.38
N GLU A 231 -5.60 10.58 0.27
CA GLU A 231 -5.66 10.21 1.68
C GLU A 231 -4.97 8.86 1.99
N LEU A 232 -4.60 8.08 0.97
CA LEU A 232 -3.81 6.87 1.16
C LEU A 232 -2.44 7.17 1.79
N ALA A 233 -1.88 8.35 1.49
CA ALA A 233 -0.63 8.80 2.11
C ALA A 233 -0.77 9.01 3.62
N ASP A 234 -1.94 9.41 4.10
CA ASP A 234 -2.19 9.59 5.54
C ASP A 234 -2.18 8.24 6.26
N LEU A 235 -2.67 7.16 5.62
CA LEU A 235 -2.58 5.80 6.17
C LEU A 235 -1.13 5.31 6.28
N VAL A 236 -0.29 5.66 5.31
CA VAL A 236 1.16 5.36 5.36
C VAL A 236 1.81 6.05 6.55
N VAL A 237 1.52 7.34 6.74
CA VAL A 237 2.05 8.12 7.86
C VAL A 237 1.57 7.56 9.20
N ASP A 238 0.30 7.20 9.31
CA ASP A 238 -0.29 6.65 10.52
C ASP A 238 0.37 5.31 10.91
N LEU A 239 0.61 4.41 9.95
CA LEU A 239 1.34 3.16 10.21
C LEU A 239 2.76 3.39 10.74
N ILE A 240 3.47 4.38 10.20
CA ILE A 240 4.82 4.72 10.64
C ILE A 240 4.80 5.27 12.07
N GLN A 241 3.87 6.19 12.37
CA GLN A 241 3.76 6.84 13.68
C GLN A 241 3.27 5.89 14.78
N SER A 242 2.23 5.10 14.50
CA SER A 242 1.65 4.17 15.48
C SER A 242 2.64 3.13 15.96
N ASN A 243 3.56 2.68 15.09
CA ASN A 243 4.61 1.74 15.47
C ASN A 243 5.79 2.39 16.22
N SER A 244 5.93 3.72 16.13
CA SER A 244 6.95 4.46 16.89
C SER A 244 6.56 4.65 18.36
N LEU A 245 5.25 4.60 18.69
CA LEU A 245 4.73 4.82 20.05
C LEU A 245 4.61 3.52 20.88
N ASN A 246 4.71 2.35 20.24
CA ASN A 246 4.54 1.04 20.89
C ASN A 246 5.88 0.38 21.29
N ARG A 247 6.97 1.16 21.38
CA ARG A 247 8.30 0.67 21.80
C ARG A 247 8.85 1.45 23.01
#